data_e956f56c21e213e65a919760c1e80995
#
_entry.id   e956f56c21e213e65a919760c1e80995
#
_cell.length_a   1.000
_cell.length_b   1.000
_cell.length_c   1.000
_cell.angle_alpha   90.00
_cell.angle_beta   90.00
_cell.angle_gamma   90.00
#
_symmetry.space_group_name_H-M   'P 1'
#
loop_
_entity.id
_entity.type
_entity.pdbx_description
1 polymer ?
#
loop_
_entity_poly.entity_id
_entity_poly.type
_entity_poly.pdbx_seq_one_letter_code
_entity_poly.pdbx_strand_id
1 'polypeptide(L)'
;MKKLNSLLLLFISISAFSQTLKERTNPVTVDYTDRQVMANAEPPVPRTNRKYRALIMGVSNYKNEGAGLQSLDNPTKDAQQVYDMLTKDYTFEPLDVILLKDPTRQAIIDAFDKLSNETNENDNVLVFYAGHGVWDKQKELGFWLPSDAEMKSKSAWIANSQIKDFLSDNVIRSKHTLLITDACFGGSIFKSRSVTAETAIRINELYKEPSRKAMTSGNLSAVPDKSIFIQQLLMKLEDNQDEYLPAQQLFTRIYEPIVNNASASPVYGVIQGAGDGGGDFIFVKRKQ
;
A
#
# COMPACT_ATOMS: atom_id res chain seq x y z
N MET A 1 13.96 -61.93 55.81
CA MET A 1 12.90 -61.17 56.39
C MET A 1 12.50 -60.06 55.35
N LYS A 2 11.38 -60.31 54.72
CA LYS A 2 10.86 -59.52 53.59
C LYS A 2 10.01 -58.36 54.13
N LYS A 3 10.25 -57.12 53.67
CA LYS A 3 9.32 -56.04 53.84
C LYS A 3 8.69 -55.73 52.49
N LEU A 4 7.41 -55.90 52.47
CA LEU A 4 6.48 -55.59 51.41
C LEU A 4 6.17 -54.10 51.46
N ASN A 5 6.44 -53.33 50.44
CA ASN A 5 5.95 -51.94 50.36
C ASN A 5 4.84 -51.86 49.32
N SER A 6 3.69 -51.48 49.85
CA SER A 6 2.44 -51.28 49.17
C SER A 6 2.52 -50.08 48.22
N LEU A 7 2.21 -50.31 46.93
CA LEU A 7 2.08 -49.27 45.91
C LEU A 7 0.62 -48.78 45.87
N LEU A 8 0.38 -47.61 46.38
CA LEU A 8 -0.94 -46.96 46.36
C LEU A 8 -1.16 -46.28 45.01
N LEU A 9 -1.99 -46.85 44.15
CA LEU A 9 -2.43 -46.29 42.90
C LEU A 9 -3.44 -45.19 43.14
N LEU A 10 -3.06 -43.95 42.86
CA LEU A 10 -3.96 -42.78 42.87
C LEU A 10 -4.60 -42.66 41.51
N PHE A 11 -5.83 -43.12 41.35
CA PHE A 11 -6.67 -42.77 40.19
C PHE A 11 -7.23 -41.37 40.39
N ILE A 12 -6.63 -40.39 39.75
CA ILE A 12 -7.23 -39.07 39.60
C ILE A 12 -8.06 -39.06 38.33
N SER A 13 -9.36 -38.90 38.52
CA SER A 13 -10.37 -38.88 37.47
C SER A 13 -10.17 -37.72 36.51
N ILE A 14 -9.84 -38.05 35.24
CA ILE A 14 -9.85 -37.13 34.10
C ILE A 14 -11.30 -37.05 33.57
N SER A 15 -12.20 -36.42 34.28
CA SER A 15 -13.56 -36.26 33.80
C SER A 15 -14.17 -34.85 34.00
N ALA A 16 -13.33 -33.81 34.27
CA ALA A 16 -13.81 -32.46 34.50
C ALA A 16 -13.27 -31.40 33.53
N PHE A 17 -12.63 -31.77 32.38
CA PHE A 17 -12.06 -30.79 31.47
C PHE A 17 -12.65 -30.83 30.04
N SER A 18 -13.79 -31.51 29.87
CA SER A 18 -14.44 -31.64 28.55
C SER A 18 -15.74 -30.85 28.40
N GLN A 19 -16.07 -29.91 29.27
CA GLN A 19 -17.36 -29.19 29.22
C GLN A 19 -17.27 -27.66 29.04
N THR A 20 -16.11 -27.07 28.78
CA THR A 20 -16.00 -25.59 28.64
C THR A 20 -15.60 -25.09 27.25
N LEU A 21 -15.64 -25.92 26.23
CA LEU A 21 -15.34 -25.53 24.83
C LEU A 21 -16.56 -25.66 23.90
N LYS A 22 -17.77 -25.43 24.42
CA LYS A 22 -19.00 -25.29 23.64
C LYS A 22 -19.69 -23.95 23.92
N GLU A 23 -18.95 -22.85 23.81
CA GLU A 23 -19.56 -21.53 23.73
C GLU A 23 -19.20 -20.85 22.40
N ARG A 24 -20.21 -20.89 21.53
CA ARG A 24 -20.63 -19.85 20.59
C ARG A 24 -19.62 -19.41 19.55
N THR A 25 -19.50 -20.15 18.48
CA THR A 25 -19.37 -19.55 17.17
C THR A 25 -20.75 -19.36 16.56
N ASN A 26 -21.47 -18.32 16.98
CA ASN A 26 -22.53 -17.79 16.15
C ASN A 26 -21.83 -17.16 14.93
N PRO A 27 -22.18 -17.54 13.70
CA PRO A 27 -21.71 -16.80 12.54
C PRO A 27 -22.25 -15.37 12.70
N VAL A 28 -21.33 -14.38 12.72
CA VAL A 28 -21.71 -12.97 12.60
C VAL A 28 -22.27 -12.82 11.21
N THR A 29 -23.60 -12.86 11.11
CA THR A 29 -24.30 -12.43 9.90
C THR A 29 -24.06 -10.94 9.77
N VAL A 30 -23.17 -10.55 8.87
CA VAL A 30 -23.00 -9.16 8.46
C VAL A 30 -24.29 -8.76 7.77
N ASP A 31 -25.08 -7.94 8.44
CA ASP A 31 -26.30 -7.38 7.89
C ASP A 31 -25.91 -6.32 6.85
N TYR A 32 -26.14 -6.62 5.59
CA TYR A 32 -25.88 -5.72 4.46
C TYR A 32 -26.91 -4.57 4.35
N THR A 33 -27.76 -4.36 5.35
CA THR A 33 -28.69 -3.23 5.38
C THR A 33 -28.04 -1.88 5.59
N ASP A 34 -26.73 -1.83 5.91
CA ASP A 34 -25.95 -0.58 6.00
C ASP A 34 -25.79 0.19 4.67
N ARG A 35 -26.17 -0.40 3.52
CA ARG A 35 -26.22 0.34 2.25
C ARG A 35 -27.18 1.53 2.27
N GLN A 36 -28.24 1.48 3.05
CA GLN A 36 -29.23 2.57 3.15
C GLN A 36 -28.79 3.69 4.11
N VAL A 37 -27.96 3.38 5.10
CA VAL A 37 -27.40 4.40 6.02
C VAL A 37 -26.33 5.23 5.31
N MET A 38 -25.62 4.64 4.34
CA MET A 38 -24.63 5.35 3.52
C MET A 38 -25.27 6.33 2.50
N ALA A 39 -26.51 6.06 2.04
CA ALA A 39 -27.17 6.90 1.05
C ALA A 39 -27.63 8.26 1.59
N ASN A 40 -27.79 8.41 2.89
CA ASN A 40 -28.28 9.62 3.56
C ASN A 40 -27.20 10.35 4.38
N ALA A 41 -25.96 9.85 4.43
CA ALA A 41 -24.85 10.55 5.06
C ALA A 41 -24.40 11.70 4.15
N GLU A 42 -24.26 12.91 4.68
CA GLU A 42 -23.55 13.96 3.97
C GLU A 42 -22.21 13.42 3.45
N PRO A 43 -21.81 13.79 2.22
CA PRO A 43 -20.57 13.29 1.65
C PRO A 43 -19.43 13.54 2.66
N PRO A 44 -18.65 12.51 3.01
CA PRO A 44 -17.63 12.59 4.06
C PRO A 44 -16.53 13.59 3.77
N VAL A 45 -16.53 14.09 2.54
CA VAL A 45 -15.53 15.02 2.02
C VAL A 45 -16.22 16.27 1.53
N PRO A 46 -16.15 17.40 2.26
CA PRO A 46 -16.55 18.69 1.69
C PRO A 46 -15.70 18.92 0.44
N ARG A 47 -16.35 19.04 -0.73
CA ARG A 47 -15.69 19.18 -2.05
C ARG A 47 -14.92 20.49 -2.23
N THR A 48 -15.00 21.41 -1.30
CA THR A 48 -14.39 22.73 -1.39
C THR A 48 -13.01 22.71 -0.74
N ASN A 49 -11.99 23.01 -1.55
CA ASN A 49 -10.60 23.26 -1.20
C ASN A 49 -9.67 22.04 -0.92
N ARG A 50 -10.02 20.84 -1.38
CA ARG A 50 -9.13 19.68 -1.25
C ARG A 50 -8.74 19.16 -2.61
N LYS A 51 -7.46 19.06 -2.87
CA LYS A 51 -6.92 18.51 -4.12
C LYS A 51 -6.49 17.07 -3.95
N TYR A 52 -6.64 16.31 -5.01
CA TYR A 52 -6.02 15.01 -5.18
C TYR A 52 -4.80 15.19 -6.07
N ARG A 53 -3.63 15.11 -5.46
CA ARG A 53 -2.35 15.25 -6.16
C ARG A 53 -1.71 13.89 -6.35
N ALA A 54 -0.95 13.72 -7.43
CA ALA A 54 -0.18 12.51 -7.59
C ALA A 54 1.20 12.77 -8.20
N LEU A 55 2.17 11.93 -7.80
CA LEU A 55 3.44 11.73 -8.46
C LEU A 55 3.50 10.28 -8.94
N ILE A 56 3.45 10.09 -10.26
CA ILE A 56 3.38 8.79 -10.91
C ILE A 56 4.67 8.56 -11.70
N MET A 57 5.39 7.49 -11.40
CA MET A 57 6.71 7.22 -11.94
C MET A 57 6.80 5.80 -12.48
N GLY A 58 7.28 5.66 -13.72
CA GLY A 58 7.62 4.38 -14.34
C GLY A 58 9.03 4.41 -14.91
N VAL A 59 9.85 3.41 -14.56
CA VAL A 59 11.21 3.28 -15.06
C VAL A 59 11.34 2.01 -15.86
N SER A 60 11.32 2.13 -17.16
CA SER A 60 11.50 1.04 -18.15
C SER A 60 12.93 0.99 -18.69
N ASN A 61 13.49 2.13 -19.08
CA ASN A 61 14.79 2.21 -19.75
C ASN A 61 15.88 2.64 -18.75
N TYR A 62 16.90 1.80 -18.62
CA TYR A 62 18.06 2.06 -17.77
C TYR A 62 19.27 2.42 -18.63
N LYS A 63 19.82 3.63 -18.42
CA LYS A 63 20.93 4.16 -19.23
C LYS A 63 22.22 3.35 -19.11
N ASN A 64 22.40 2.69 -17.97
CA ASN A 64 23.59 1.93 -17.61
C ASN A 64 23.27 0.44 -17.48
N GLU A 65 22.65 -0.13 -18.53
CA GLU A 65 22.37 -1.57 -18.58
C GLU A 65 23.63 -2.41 -18.41
N GLY A 66 23.51 -3.54 -17.73
CA GLY A 66 24.63 -4.43 -17.50
C GLY A 66 24.29 -5.51 -16.49
N ALA A 67 25.32 -6.14 -15.92
CA ALA A 67 25.15 -7.25 -14.99
C ALA A 67 24.23 -6.91 -13.81
N GLY A 68 23.00 -7.40 -13.88
CA GLY A 68 21.99 -7.24 -12.82
C GLY A 68 21.04 -6.03 -12.98
N LEU A 69 21.16 -5.25 -14.05
CA LEU A 69 20.25 -4.16 -14.40
C LEU A 69 19.92 -4.23 -15.88
N GLN A 70 18.69 -4.60 -16.21
CA GLN A 70 18.17 -4.67 -17.57
C GLN A 70 16.94 -3.78 -17.69
N SER A 71 16.68 -3.26 -18.88
CA SER A 71 15.43 -2.55 -19.17
C SER A 71 14.21 -3.45 -19.03
N LEU A 72 13.06 -2.85 -18.74
CA LEU A 72 11.76 -3.48 -18.50
C LEU A 72 10.74 -2.98 -19.52
N ASP A 73 9.81 -3.83 -19.96
CA ASP A 73 8.85 -3.47 -21.02
C ASP A 73 7.62 -2.69 -20.51
N ASN A 74 7.26 -2.86 -19.23
CA ASN A 74 5.94 -2.44 -18.75
C ASN A 74 5.89 -1.23 -17.81
N PRO A 75 6.88 -0.90 -16.97
CA PRO A 75 6.73 0.11 -15.92
C PRO A 75 6.26 1.50 -16.41
N THR A 76 6.74 1.98 -17.54
CA THR A 76 6.28 3.27 -18.11
C THR A 76 4.87 3.19 -18.68
N LYS A 77 4.43 2.02 -19.18
CA LYS A 77 3.06 1.78 -19.63
C LYS A 77 2.12 1.70 -18.44
N ASP A 78 2.53 1.00 -17.37
CA ASP A 78 1.78 0.87 -16.14
C ASP A 78 1.57 2.24 -15.48
N ALA A 79 2.62 3.07 -15.42
CA ALA A 79 2.54 4.44 -14.94
C ALA A 79 1.54 5.28 -15.76
N GLN A 80 1.53 5.12 -17.10
CA GLN A 80 0.56 5.80 -17.95
C GLN A 80 -0.87 5.33 -17.67
N GLN A 81 -1.08 4.01 -17.55
CA GLN A 81 -2.41 3.46 -17.27
C GLN A 81 -2.94 3.93 -15.90
N VAL A 82 -2.09 4.02 -14.88
CA VAL A 82 -2.46 4.58 -13.58
C VAL A 82 -2.82 6.06 -13.71
N TYR A 83 -2.04 6.85 -14.45
CA TYR A 83 -2.35 8.26 -14.73
C TYR A 83 -3.71 8.40 -15.41
N ASP A 84 -3.94 7.64 -16.49
CA ASP A 84 -5.18 7.71 -17.28
C ASP A 84 -6.40 7.33 -16.40
N MET A 85 -6.28 6.24 -15.62
CA MET A 85 -7.31 5.78 -14.69
C MET A 85 -7.67 6.85 -13.65
N LEU A 86 -6.67 7.41 -12.98
CA LEU A 86 -6.88 8.37 -11.92
C LEU A 86 -7.48 9.70 -12.44
N THR A 87 -7.00 10.18 -13.59
CA THR A 87 -7.46 11.45 -14.16
C THR A 87 -8.80 11.34 -14.88
N LYS A 88 -9.15 10.17 -15.41
CA LYS A 88 -10.42 9.93 -16.08
C LYS A 88 -11.54 9.59 -15.09
N ASP A 89 -11.31 8.61 -14.22
CA ASP A 89 -12.38 7.98 -13.44
C ASP A 89 -12.43 8.47 -11.98
N TYR A 90 -11.36 9.12 -11.49
CA TYR A 90 -11.24 9.61 -10.12
C TYR A 90 -10.98 11.13 -10.07
N THR A 91 -11.08 11.73 -8.88
CA THR A 91 -11.01 13.19 -8.69
C THR A 91 -9.60 13.77 -8.74
N PHE A 92 -8.69 13.18 -9.53
CA PHE A 92 -7.37 13.74 -9.80
C PHE A 92 -7.44 14.64 -11.04
N GLU A 93 -7.16 15.94 -10.89
CA GLU A 93 -7.09 16.85 -12.03
C GLU A 93 -5.74 16.69 -12.74
N PRO A 94 -5.70 16.65 -14.09
CA PRO A 94 -4.44 16.46 -14.84
C PRO A 94 -3.33 17.45 -14.44
N LEU A 95 -3.67 18.67 -14.07
CA LEU A 95 -2.72 19.70 -13.64
C LEU A 95 -2.15 19.45 -12.24
N ASP A 96 -2.81 18.64 -11.43
CA ASP A 96 -2.36 18.24 -10.09
C ASP A 96 -1.64 16.86 -10.08
N VAL A 97 -1.39 16.28 -11.28
CA VAL A 97 -0.70 14.97 -11.43
C VAL A 97 0.59 15.14 -12.21
N ILE A 98 1.69 14.73 -11.59
CA ILE A 98 3.02 14.69 -12.21
C ILE A 98 3.24 13.26 -12.72
N LEU A 99 3.39 13.07 -14.03
CA LEU A 99 3.75 11.80 -14.65
C LEU A 99 5.20 11.86 -15.14
N LEU A 100 6.04 10.97 -14.63
CA LEU A 100 7.43 10.83 -15.06
C LEU A 100 7.67 9.45 -15.69
N LYS A 101 8.21 9.42 -16.88
CA LYS A 101 8.65 8.22 -17.59
C LYS A 101 10.17 8.22 -17.67
N ASP A 102 10.78 7.13 -17.22
CA ASP A 102 12.23 6.97 -17.14
C ASP A 102 12.97 8.12 -16.42
N PRO A 103 12.45 8.58 -15.25
CA PRO A 103 13.09 9.69 -14.55
C PRO A 103 14.48 9.30 -14.03
N THR A 104 15.39 10.28 -14.06
CA THR A 104 16.65 10.22 -13.34
C THR A 104 16.42 10.45 -11.84
N ARG A 105 17.45 10.16 -11.02
CA ARG A 105 17.41 10.47 -9.59
C ARG A 105 17.08 11.94 -9.33
N GLN A 106 17.72 12.84 -10.07
CA GLN A 106 17.47 14.28 -9.90
C GLN A 106 16.02 14.63 -10.22
N ALA A 107 15.48 14.12 -11.33
CA ALA A 107 14.08 14.39 -11.73
C ALA A 107 13.07 13.88 -10.68
N ILE A 108 13.36 12.76 -10.02
CA ILE A 108 12.51 12.24 -8.93
C ILE A 108 12.56 13.18 -7.72
N ILE A 109 13.75 13.64 -7.32
CA ILE A 109 13.90 14.57 -6.19
C ILE A 109 13.19 15.88 -6.48
N ASP A 110 13.41 16.48 -7.66
CA ASP A 110 12.76 17.72 -8.07
C ASP A 110 11.23 17.60 -8.08
N ALA A 111 10.71 16.42 -8.47
CA ALA A 111 9.28 16.16 -8.44
C ALA A 111 8.72 16.03 -7.01
N PHE A 112 9.44 15.41 -6.08
CA PHE A 112 9.07 15.40 -4.67
C PHE A 112 9.10 16.79 -4.06
N ASP A 113 10.12 17.61 -4.36
CA ASP A 113 10.22 18.99 -3.90
C ASP A 113 9.05 19.83 -4.44
N LYS A 114 8.73 19.69 -5.74
CA LYS A 114 7.56 20.35 -6.33
C LYS A 114 6.27 19.92 -5.63
N LEU A 115 6.05 18.60 -5.47
CA LEU A 115 4.88 18.06 -4.82
C LEU A 115 4.74 18.58 -3.38
N SER A 116 5.83 18.63 -2.62
CA SER A 116 5.88 19.17 -1.26
C SER A 116 5.48 20.65 -1.22
N ASN A 117 6.04 21.47 -2.12
CA ASN A 117 5.78 22.90 -2.17
C ASN A 117 4.34 23.25 -2.57
N GLU A 118 3.69 22.39 -3.38
CA GLU A 118 2.33 22.61 -3.88
C GLU A 118 1.24 22.00 -3.00
N THR A 119 1.61 21.08 -2.08
CA THR A 119 0.66 20.34 -1.23
C THR A 119 0.34 21.12 0.04
N ASN A 120 -0.94 21.16 0.41
CA ASN A 120 -1.40 21.70 1.68
C ASN A 120 -2.01 20.61 2.59
N GLU A 121 -2.24 20.96 3.86
CA GLU A 121 -2.70 20.04 4.91
C GLU A 121 -4.08 19.38 4.68
N ASN A 122 -4.85 19.89 3.70
CA ASN A 122 -6.14 19.30 3.33
C ASN A 122 -6.06 18.41 2.10
N ASP A 123 -4.95 18.43 1.36
CA ASP A 123 -4.79 17.66 0.13
C ASP A 123 -4.61 16.18 0.38
N ASN A 124 -4.89 15.38 -0.64
CA ASN A 124 -4.64 13.94 -0.67
C ASN A 124 -3.53 13.69 -1.70
N VAL A 125 -2.50 12.97 -1.31
CA VAL A 125 -1.33 12.71 -2.16
C VAL A 125 -1.20 11.22 -2.43
N LEU A 126 -1.08 10.86 -3.71
CA LEU A 126 -0.74 9.52 -4.15
C LEU A 126 0.65 9.55 -4.79
N VAL A 127 1.53 8.67 -4.37
CA VAL A 127 2.81 8.41 -5.03
C VAL A 127 2.79 7.00 -5.59
N PHE A 128 3.06 6.86 -6.88
CA PHE A 128 3.18 5.58 -7.56
C PHE A 128 4.58 5.41 -8.13
N TYR A 129 5.15 4.22 -7.96
CA TYR A 129 6.42 3.84 -8.57
C TYR A 129 6.37 2.42 -9.12
N ALA A 130 6.75 2.25 -10.37
CA ALA A 130 7.00 0.96 -11.00
C ALA A 130 8.41 0.95 -11.62
N GLY A 131 9.18 -0.10 -11.37
CA GLY A 131 10.54 -0.24 -11.85
C GLY A 131 11.40 -1.14 -10.97
N HIS A 132 12.71 -1.19 -11.26
CA HIS A 132 13.62 -1.97 -10.43
C HIS A 132 13.75 -1.41 -9.01
N GLY A 133 13.85 -2.34 -8.07
CA GLY A 133 14.26 -2.10 -6.70
C GLY A 133 15.32 -3.11 -6.27
N VAL A 134 16.15 -2.72 -5.33
CA VAL A 134 17.20 -3.59 -4.75
C VAL A 134 17.04 -3.67 -3.25
N TRP A 135 17.12 -4.88 -2.73
CA TRP A 135 17.21 -5.15 -1.31
C TRP A 135 18.63 -5.56 -0.90
N ASP A 136 19.31 -4.71 -0.12
CA ASP A 136 20.60 -5.04 0.49
C ASP A 136 20.34 -5.84 1.78
N LYS A 137 20.48 -7.17 1.68
CA LYS A 137 20.18 -8.09 2.79
C LYS A 137 21.11 -7.91 4.00
N GLN A 138 22.36 -7.44 3.80
CA GLN A 138 23.33 -7.27 4.90
C GLN A 138 23.00 -6.02 5.72
N LYS A 139 22.50 -4.97 5.07
CA LYS A 139 22.20 -3.68 5.68
C LYS A 139 20.70 -3.51 5.96
N GLU A 140 19.86 -4.45 5.51
CA GLU A 140 18.40 -4.36 5.59
C GLU A 140 17.85 -3.06 4.99
N LEU A 141 18.42 -2.66 3.84
CA LEU A 141 18.05 -1.42 3.13
C LEU A 141 17.46 -1.73 1.75
N GLY A 142 16.34 -1.10 1.46
CA GLY A 142 15.72 -1.08 0.15
C GLY A 142 16.05 0.18 -0.63
N PHE A 143 16.12 0.08 -1.95
CA PHE A 143 16.43 1.18 -2.85
C PHE A 143 15.57 1.12 -4.10
N TRP A 144 15.12 2.28 -4.57
CA TRP A 144 14.59 2.47 -5.92
C TRP A 144 15.74 2.74 -6.89
N LEU A 145 15.62 2.21 -8.11
CA LEU A 145 16.60 2.42 -9.16
C LEU A 145 16.03 3.36 -10.24
N PRO A 146 16.40 4.65 -10.25
CA PRO A 146 16.07 5.56 -11.34
C PRO A 146 16.73 5.17 -12.66
N SER A 147 16.37 5.80 -13.77
CA SER A 147 16.88 5.48 -15.10
C SER A 147 18.40 5.67 -15.27
N ASP A 148 19.01 6.48 -14.43
CA ASP A 148 20.46 6.73 -14.40
C ASP A 148 21.21 5.89 -13.33
N ALA A 149 20.53 4.90 -12.74
CA ALA A 149 21.16 4.00 -11.77
C ALA A 149 22.26 3.15 -12.42
N GLU A 150 23.29 2.83 -11.60
CA GLU A 150 24.39 1.92 -11.95
C GLU A 150 24.53 0.86 -10.86
N MET A 151 24.71 -0.42 -11.24
CA MET A 151 24.88 -1.49 -10.22
C MET A 151 26.22 -1.38 -9.47
N LYS A 152 27.22 -0.71 -10.05
CA LYS A 152 28.54 -0.52 -9.44
C LYS A 152 28.59 0.67 -8.47
N SER A 153 27.63 1.59 -8.54
CA SER A 153 27.57 2.81 -7.71
C SER A 153 26.15 3.07 -7.22
N LYS A 154 26.02 3.31 -5.93
CA LYS A 154 24.71 3.66 -5.33
C LYS A 154 24.40 5.17 -5.41
N SER A 155 25.22 5.98 -6.11
CA SER A 155 25.07 7.44 -6.16
C SER A 155 23.72 7.89 -6.72
N ALA A 156 23.19 7.16 -7.71
CA ALA A 156 21.89 7.44 -8.31
C ALA A 156 20.73 6.64 -7.68
N TRP A 157 20.97 5.78 -6.68
CA TRP A 157 19.92 5.03 -6.01
C TRP A 157 19.18 5.91 -4.99
N ILE A 158 17.88 5.65 -4.80
CA ILE A 158 17.08 6.35 -3.79
C ILE A 158 16.71 5.35 -2.70
N ALA A 159 17.21 5.60 -1.47
CA ALA A 159 16.93 4.71 -0.34
C ALA A 159 15.47 4.83 0.13
N ASN A 160 14.89 3.72 0.61
CA ASN A 160 13.55 3.72 1.21
C ASN A 160 13.43 4.67 2.42
N SER A 161 14.53 4.92 3.15
CA SER A 161 14.56 5.93 4.21
C SER A 161 14.30 7.34 3.65
N GLN A 162 14.94 7.68 2.54
CA GLN A 162 14.72 8.98 1.86
C GLN A 162 13.28 9.08 1.33
N ILE A 163 12.71 7.99 0.80
CA ILE A 163 11.29 7.98 0.40
C ILE A 163 10.38 8.19 1.60
N LYS A 164 10.64 7.53 2.73
CA LYS A 164 9.87 7.76 3.97
C LYS A 164 9.95 9.20 4.45
N ASP A 165 11.12 9.80 4.36
CA ASP A 165 11.31 11.21 4.75
C ASP A 165 10.49 12.14 3.83
N PHE A 166 10.51 11.94 2.51
CA PHE A 166 9.67 12.70 1.58
C PHE A 166 8.17 12.55 1.87
N LEU A 167 7.72 11.34 2.23
CA LEU A 167 6.30 11.05 2.49
C LEU A 167 5.86 11.42 3.91
N SER A 168 6.76 11.92 4.75
CA SER A 168 6.44 12.33 6.12
C SER A 168 5.57 13.59 6.14
N ASP A 169 4.82 13.75 7.23
CA ASP A 169 3.99 14.93 7.49
C ASP A 169 4.80 16.23 7.66
N ASN A 170 6.10 16.12 7.95
CA ASN A 170 7.02 17.24 8.01
C ASN A 170 7.41 17.78 6.62
N VAL A 171 7.34 16.96 5.58
CA VAL A 171 7.72 17.28 4.20
C VAL A 171 6.48 17.46 3.33
N ILE A 172 5.70 16.38 3.10
CA ILE A 172 4.44 16.47 2.38
C ILE A 172 3.29 16.63 3.38
N ARG A 173 2.87 17.88 3.59
CA ARG A 173 1.82 18.25 4.55
C ARG A 173 0.42 17.96 4.02
N SER A 174 0.18 16.73 3.64
CA SER A 174 -1.14 16.31 3.16
C SER A 174 -2.01 15.78 4.29
N LYS A 175 -3.31 15.71 4.08
CA LYS A 175 -4.22 14.97 4.97
C LYS A 175 -3.97 13.47 4.88
N HIS A 176 -3.91 12.96 3.66
CA HIS A 176 -3.65 11.55 3.40
C HIS A 176 -2.54 11.40 2.37
N THR A 177 -1.59 10.50 2.66
CA THR A 177 -0.58 10.07 1.70
C THR A 177 -0.67 8.57 1.50
N LEU A 178 -0.76 8.14 0.25
CA LEU A 178 -0.70 6.74 -0.17
C LEU A 178 0.48 6.53 -1.11
N LEU A 179 1.39 5.64 -0.73
CA LEU A 179 2.41 5.11 -1.63
C LEU A 179 1.91 3.80 -2.23
N ILE A 180 1.94 3.66 -3.55
CA ILE A 180 1.77 2.40 -4.26
C ILE A 180 3.06 2.09 -4.99
N THR A 181 3.68 0.94 -4.73
CA THR A 181 4.94 0.59 -5.38
C THR A 181 4.97 -0.85 -5.87
N ASP A 182 5.39 -0.99 -7.11
CA ASP A 182 5.65 -2.26 -7.77
C ASP A 182 7.15 -2.43 -8.02
N ALA A 183 7.84 -2.81 -6.95
CA ALA A 183 9.29 -3.01 -6.95
C ALA A 183 9.76 -3.92 -5.80
N CYS A 184 10.95 -4.51 -5.94
CA CYS A 184 11.49 -5.60 -5.11
C CYS A 184 12.01 -5.18 -3.71
N PHE A 185 11.30 -4.36 -2.92
CA PHE A 185 11.86 -3.87 -1.64
C PHE A 185 10.82 -3.55 -0.54
N GLY A 186 9.58 -3.99 -0.71
CA GLY A 186 8.43 -3.53 0.09
C GLY A 186 8.56 -3.63 1.62
N GLY A 187 9.37 -4.55 2.15
CA GLY A 187 9.39 -4.84 3.59
C GLY A 187 9.90 -3.71 4.49
N SER A 188 10.84 -2.88 4.03
CA SER A 188 11.51 -1.87 4.87
C SER A 188 10.74 -0.55 5.02
N ILE A 189 9.62 -0.39 4.32
CA ILE A 189 8.78 0.82 4.40
C ILE A 189 7.81 0.74 5.58
N PHE A 190 7.40 -0.46 5.98
CA PHE A 190 6.35 -0.69 6.94
C PHE A 190 6.81 -0.67 8.40
N LYS A 191 5.92 -0.24 9.29
CA LYS A 191 5.97 -0.59 10.69
C LYS A 191 5.56 -2.06 10.82
N SER A 192 6.27 -2.88 11.58
CA SER A 192 6.19 -4.35 11.64
C SER A 192 4.84 -4.94 12.11
N ARG A 193 3.71 -4.48 11.55
CA ARG A 193 2.38 -5.10 11.67
C ARG A 193 1.62 -4.92 10.37
N SER A 194 1.34 -6.04 9.70
CA SER A 194 0.29 -6.09 8.68
C SER A 194 -1.05 -5.75 9.34
N VAL A 195 -1.81 -4.86 8.73
CA VAL A 195 -3.19 -4.60 9.15
C VAL A 195 -4.02 -5.78 8.68
N THR A 196 -4.54 -6.57 9.62
CA THR A 196 -5.60 -7.54 9.34
C THR A 196 -6.89 -6.79 9.03
N ALA A 197 -7.63 -7.28 8.04
CA ALA A 197 -8.91 -6.73 7.64
C ALA A 197 -9.88 -6.75 8.83
N GLU A 198 -10.14 -5.61 9.43
CA GLU A 198 -11.23 -5.43 10.39
C GLU A 198 -12.31 -4.51 9.79
N THR A 199 -13.47 -5.13 9.61
CA THR A 199 -14.85 -4.66 9.75
C THR A 199 -15.22 -3.27 9.20
N ALA A 200 -16.40 -3.20 8.58
CA ALA A 200 -17.11 -2.04 8.03
C ALA A 200 -16.69 -0.68 8.64
N ILE A 201 -15.70 -0.08 8.04
CA ILE A 201 -15.06 1.13 8.53
C ILE A 201 -15.93 2.30 8.06
N ARG A 202 -16.35 3.13 8.99
CA ARG A 202 -17.06 4.37 8.68
C ARG A 202 -16.11 5.29 7.91
N ILE A 203 -16.37 5.48 6.63
CA ILE A 203 -15.54 6.29 5.71
C ILE A 203 -15.25 7.68 6.31
N ASN A 204 -16.22 8.27 6.97
CA ASN A 204 -16.09 9.57 7.64
C ASN A 204 -15.00 9.57 8.74
N GLU A 205 -14.90 8.50 9.51
CA GLU A 205 -13.91 8.39 10.60
C GLU A 205 -12.51 8.19 10.02
N LEU A 206 -12.39 7.34 9.00
CA LEU A 206 -11.12 7.15 8.29
C LEU A 206 -10.59 8.44 7.67
N TYR A 207 -11.49 9.28 7.15
CA TYR A 207 -11.09 10.50 6.49
C TYR A 207 -10.74 11.63 7.46
N LYS A 208 -11.23 11.58 8.71
CA LYS A 208 -10.92 12.61 9.72
C LYS A 208 -9.49 12.58 10.19
N GLU A 209 -8.92 11.38 10.34
CA GLU A 209 -7.56 11.21 10.84
C GLU A 209 -6.56 11.21 9.69
N PRO A 210 -5.38 11.83 9.86
CA PRO A 210 -4.35 11.79 8.83
C PRO A 210 -3.87 10.37 8.58
N SER A 211 -3.47 10.07 7.34
CA SER A 211 -2.91 8.77 7.01
C SER A 211 -1.61 8.84 6.23
N ARG A 212 -0.71 7.89 6.52
CA ARG A 212 0.55 7.65 5.82
C ARG A 212 0.67 6.16 5.58
N LYS A 213 0.11 5.71 4.45
CA LYS A 213 -0.01 4.28 4.11
C LYS A 213 0.82 3.94 2.87
N ALA A 214 1.22 2.67 2.81
CA ALA A 214 1.84 2.12 1.61
C ALA A 214 1.17 0.80 1.20
N MET A 215 1.14 0.56 -0.10
CA MET A 215 0.70 -0.66 -0.75
C MET A 215 1.83 -1.13 -1.67
N THR A 216 2.30 -2.36 -1.51
CA THR A 216 3.43 -2.89 -2.30
C THR A 216 3.08 -4.24 -2.91
N SER A 217 3.63 -4.53 -4.09
CA SER A 217 3.39 -5.79 -4.82
C SER A 217 4.03 -7.01 -4.17
N GLY A 218 5.07 -6.82 -3.36
CA GLY A 218 5.75 -7.93 -2.69
C GLY A 218 6.77 -7.46 -1.68
N ASN A 219 7.20 -8.39 -0.82
CA ASN A 219 8.13 -8.09 0.25
C ASN A 219 9.57 -7.93 -0.28
N LEU A 220 10.22 -9.03 -0.64
CA LEU A 220 11.65 -9.06 -1.01
C LEU A 220 11.91 -9.91 -2.26
N SER A 221 10.87 -10.38 -2.93
CA SER A 221 10.97 -11.20 -4.14
C SER A 221 11.01 -10.34 -5.39
N ALA A 222 11.64 -10.85 -6.44
CA ALA A 222 11.66 -10.21 -7.74
C ALA A 222 10.22 -10.04 -8.27
N VAL A 223 9.91 -8.84 -8.74
CA VAL A 223 8.64 -8.55 -9.41
C VAL A 223 8.84 -8.85 -10.89
N PRO A 224 7.99 -9.69 -11.52
CA PRO A 224 8.06 -9.93 -12.95
C PRO A 224 7.73 -8.65 -13.72
N ASP A 225 8.28 -8.49 -14.91
CA ASP A 225 8.02 -7.33 -15.78
C ASP A 225 6.51 -7.14 -16.05
N LYS A 226 5.76 -8.23 -16.24
CA LYS A 226 4.30 -8.19 -16.30
C LYS A 226 3.72 -8.40 -14.90
N SER A 227 3.38 -7.32 -14.22
CA SER A 227 2.91 -7.34 -12.84
C SER A 227 1.44 -7.72 -12.70
N ILE A 228 1.18 -8.83 -11.98
CA ILE A 228 -0.19 -9.21 -11.58
C ILE A 228 -0.75 -8.17 -10.60
N PHE A 229 0.10 -7.58 -9.75
CA PHE A 229 -0.32 -6.55 -8.80
C PHE A 229 -0.92 -5.33 -9.54
N ILE A 230 -0.23 -4.79 -10.54
CA ILE A 230 -0.73 -3.65 -11.32
C ILE A 230 -1.98 -4.01 -12.10
N GLN A 231 -2.04 -5.20 -12.71
CA GLN A 231 -3.23 -5.66 -13.42
C GLN A 231 -4.46 -5.70 -12.48
N GLN A 232 -4.31 -6.29 -11.29
CA GLN A 232 -5.40 -6.35 -10.31
C GLN A 232 -5.75 -4.98 -9.75
N LEU A 233 -4.75 -4.11 -9.50
CA LEU A 233 -4.97 -2.73 -9.05
C LEU A 233 -5.85 -1.97 -10.05
N LEU A 234 -5.46 -1.94 -11.32
CA LEU A 234 -6.20 -1.25 -12.38
C LEU A 234 -7.60 -1.84 -12.58
N MET A 235 -7.71 -3.17 -12.66
CA MET A 235 -9.00 -3.85 -12.81
C MET A 235 -9.97 -3.49 -11.66
N LYS A 236 -9.51 -3.52 -10.40
CA LYS A 236 -10.38 -3.22 -9.26
C LYS A 236 -10.72 -1.74 -9.12
N LEU A 237 -9.87 -0.84 -9.61
CA LEU A 237 -10.21 0.58 -9.74
C LEU A 237 -11.23 0.81 -10.86
N GLU A 238 -11.08 0.16 -12.03
CA GLU A 238 -12.01 0.26 -13.15
C GLU A 238 -13.41 -0.30 -12.79
N ASP A 239 -13.44 -1.49 -12.21
CA ASP A 239 -14.69 -2.18 -11.81
C ASP A 239 -15.39 -1.53 -10.61
N ASN A 240 -14.75 -0.57 -9.93
CA ASN A 240 -15.30 0.03 -8.73
C ASN A 240 -16.59 0.81 -9.03
N GLN A 241 -17.66 0.50 -8.28
CA GLN A 241 -18.94 1.20 -8.37
C GLN A 241 -19.19 2.14 -7.18
N ASP A 242 -18.35 2.08 -6.14
CA ASP A 242 -18.50 2.90 -4.95
C ASP A 242 -17.98 4.31 -5.20
N GLU A 243 -18.73 5.34 -4.80
CA GLU A 243 -18.28 6.75 -4.89
C GLU A 243 -17.02 6.98 -4.07
N TYR A 244 -16.89 6.33 -2.93
CA TYR A 244 -15.76 6.41 -2.00
C TYR A 244 -15.17 5.03 -1.78
N LEU A 245 -13.91 4.84 -2.16
CA LEU A 245 -13.19 3.58 -2.03
C LEU A 245 -11.95 3.78 -1.14
N PRO A 246 -11.96 3.29 0.12
CA PRO A 246 -10.77 3.29 0.98
C PRO A 246 -9.65 2.43 0.39
N ALA A 247 -8.39 2.89 0.54
CA ALA A 247 -7.22 2.15 0.04
C ALA A 247 -7.08 0.78 0.69
N GLN A 248 -7.43 0.64 1.96
CA GLN A 248 -7.47 -0.67 2.63
C GLN A 248 -8.50 -1.61 1.99
N GLN A 249 -9.69 -1.10 1.62
CA GLN A 249 -10.71 -1.90 0.95
C GLN A 249 -10.25 -2.32 -0.47
N LEU A 250 -9.63 -1.39 -1.21
CA LEU A 250 -9.01 -1.69 -2.51
C LEU A 250 -7.97 -2.81 -2.35
N PHE A 251 -7.07 -2.69 -1.35
CA PHE A 251 -6.07 -3.72 -1.06
C PHE A 251 -6.71 -5.08 -0.78
N THR A 252 -7.76 -5.12 0.03
CA THR A 252 -8.49 -6.37 0.33
C THR A 252 -9.05 -7.01 -0.94
N ARG A 253 -9.57 -6.22 -1.89
CA ARG A 253 -10.11 -6.70 -3.17
C ARG A 253 -9.05 -7.26 -4.11
N ILE A 254 -7.80 -6.77 -4.04
CA ILE A 254 -6.70 -7.22 -4.90
C ILE A 254 -5.87 -8.35 -4.27
N TYR A 255 -5.92 -8.51 -2.94
CA TYR A 255 -5.03 -9.41 -2.21
C TYR A 255 -5.17 -10.87 -2.63
N GLU A 256 -6.38 -11.43 -2.55
CA GLU A 256 -6.63 -12.83 -2.86
C GLU A 256 -6.29 -13.19 -4.33
N PRO A 257 -6.73 -12.42 -5.35
CA PRO A 257 -6.32 -12.66 -6.72
C PRO A 257 -4.81 -12.66 -6.95
N ILE A 258 -4.07 -11.78 -6.23
CA ILE A 258 -2.61 -11.71 -6.37
C ILE A 258 -1.95 -12.92 -5.73
N VAL A 259 -2.29 -13.26 -4.48
CA VAL A 259 -1.69 -14.39 -3.76
C VAL A 259 -1.91 -15.72 -4.48
N ASN A 260 -3.07 -15.88 -5.13
CA ASN A 260 -3.38 -17.08 -5.88
C ASN A 260 -2.66 -17.19 -7.23
N ASN A 261 -2.14 -16.07 -7.78
CA ASN A 261 -1.58 -16.02 -9.14
C ASN A 261 -0.15 -15.48 -9.21
N ALA A 262 0.43 -15.02 -8.10
CA ALA A 262 1.79 -14.49 -8.05
C ALA A 262 2.62 -15.22 -6.98
N SER A 263 3.93 -15.26 -7.17
CA SER A 263 4.88 -15.80 -6.19
C SER A 263 5.15 -14.81 -5.03
N ALA A 264 4.79 -13.54 -5.20
CA ALA A 264 4.98 -12.48 -4.21
C ALA A 264 3.66 -12.18 -3.48
N SER A 265 3.74 -11.91 -2.19
CA SER A 265 2.58 -11.51 -1.39
C SER A 265 2.56 -9.99 -1.24
N PRO A 266 1.51 -9.30 -1.70
CA PRO A 266 1.39 -7.86 -1.54
C PRO A 266 1.22 -7.49 -0.06
N VAL A 267 1.64 -6.29 0.28
CA VAL A 267 1.55 -5.78 1.66
C VAL A 267 0.90 -4.40 1.65
N TYR A 268 0.00 -4.16 2.61
CA TYR A 268 -0.57 -2.86 2.92
C TYR A 268 -0.33 -2.51 4.39
N GLY A 269 0.07 -1.28 4.68
CA GLY A 269 0.31 -0.89 6.06
C GLY A 269 0.77 0.54 6.22
N VAL A 270 1.08 0.88 7.47
CA VAL A 270 1.56 2.20 7.87
C VAL A 270 3.02 2.40 7.42
N ILE A 271 3.34 3.56 6.84
CA ILE A 271 4.72 3.99 6.58
C ILE A 271 5.35 4.35 7.91
N GLN A 272 6.44 3.67 8.26
CA GLN A 272 7.10 3.86 9.54
C GLN A 272 7.68 5.28 9.69
N GLY A 273 7.29 5.96 10.76
CA GLY A 273 7.86 7.26 11.12
C GLY A 273 7.36 8.44 10.27
N ALA A 274 6.32 8.24 9.44
CA ALA A 274 5.83 9.28 8.52
C ALA A 274 4.65 10.11 9.07
N GLY A 275 4.20 9.91 10.31
CA GLY A 275 3.11 10.71 10.91
C GLY A 275 1.70 10.18 10.62
N ASP A 276 1.52 8.84 10.61
CA ASP A 276 0.20 8.23 10.46
C ASP A 276 -0.65 8.42 11.71
N GLY A 277 -1.87 8.93 11.54
CA GLY A 277 -2.85 9.13 12.62
C GLY A 277 -3.96 8.07 12.67
N GLY A 278 -3.87 7.03 11.84
CA GLY A 278 -4.86 5.93 11.83
C GLY A 278 -5.98 6.08 10.78
N GLY A 279 -5.96 7.15 9.99
CA GLY A 279 -6.87 7.33 8.86
C GLY A 279 -6.54 6.42 7.67
N ASP A 280 -7.27 6.63 6.57
CA ASP A 280 -7.01 5.96 5.31
C ASP A 280 -7.15 6.91 4.12
N PHE A 281 -6.45 6.60 3.03
CA PHE A 281 -6.61 7.31 1.76
C PHE A 281 -7.91 6.85 1.09
N ILE A 282 -8.75 7.78 0.66
CA ILE A 282 -10.03 7.48 0.02
C ILE A 282 -9.96 7.90 -1.45
N PHE A 283 -10.10 6.95 -2.36
CA PHE A 283 -10.33 7.23 -3.77
C PHE A 283 -11.76 7.72 -3.94
N VAL A 284 -11.93 8.88 -4.58
CA VAL A 284 -13.26 9.46 -4.87
C VAL A 284 -13.52 9.37 -6.36
N LYS A 285 -14.55 8.61 -6.74
CA LYS A 285 -14.93 8.43 -8.14
C LYS A 285 -15.56 9.70 -8.70
N ARG A 286 -15.25 10.05 -9.95
CA ARG A 286 -15.94 11.15 -10.65
C ARG A 286 -17.41 10.78 -10.84
N LYS A 287 -18.29 11.73 -10.62
CA LYS A 287 -19.69 11.59 -11.04
C LYS A 287 -19.73 11.74 -12.56
N GLN A 288 -20.27 10.73 -13.20
CA GLN A 288 -20.59 10.75 -14.63
C GLN A 288 -21.77 11.68 -14.88
#